data_c260d3ee5b276e757ef8edf974e59cce
#
_entry.id   c260d3ee5b276e757ef8edf974e59cce
#
_cell.length_a   1.000
_cell.length_b   1.000
_cell.length_c   1.000
_cell.angle_alpha   90.00
_cell.angle_beta   90.00
_cell.angle_gamma   90.00
#
_symmetry.space_group_name_H-M   'P 1'
#
loop_
_entity.id
_entity.type
_entity.pdbx_description
1 polymer ?
#
loop_
_entity_poly.entity_id
_entity_poly.type
_entity_poly.pdbx_seq_one_letter_code
_entity_poly.pdbx_strand_id
1 'polypeptide(L)'
;MIPVSIRLNPFKRPWEEMPILEGASRVPWSPHAYVLAQRPSFTLQPLFHAGCYYVQDSSAMYVGHVFRKILDSFRPGVRVLDLCAAPGGKTTDLSASLREKFGEDWTLVSNEVMKDRVRVLDDNVARWGDPRVIVSSVDPSAFSGFPGVFDIIVADVPCSGEGMFRKDAEAERQWSTDLVDLCAARQKRILADVWPSLREGGVLIYSTCTYEDAENDANLEWAAQTLGGTIVEPENEFSAYGVRQTRTGNLLQAGDVPGEGQWAGALVKTSPSGTCLREPDFSAIRPLRRAFLPGERRGEVKGKDFIPAADWALSIDFDRNIYPEVALDEHSALKFLHRDTLVLPDAPMGYNVVTYCGVPLGFVKNLGKRCNNLHPQGRRILMDVNNLK
;
A
#
# COMPACT_ATOMS: atom_id res chain seq x y z
N MET A 1 -18.14 -18.52 -3.43
CA MET A 1 -16.75 -18.31 -2.99
C MET A 1 -16.43 -16.84 -3.16
N ILE A 2 -15.80 -16.20 -2.19
CA ILE A 2 -15.43 -14.78 -2.28
C ILE A 2 -14.28 -14.69 -3.32
N PRO A 3 -14.41 -13.84 -4.37
CA PRO A 3 -13.34 -13.65 -5.33
C PRO A 3 -12.06 -13.14 -4.64
N VAL A 4 -10.91 -13.58 -5.10
CA VAL A 4 -9.62 -13.11 -4.59
C VAL A 4 -8.90 -12.41 -5.73
N SER A 5 -8.39 -11.22 -5.45
CA SER A 5 -7.65 -10.44 -6.43
C SER A 5 -6.25 -10.08 -5.93
N ILE A 6 -5.37 -9.89 -6.89
CA ILE A 6 -4.00 -9.44 -6.68
C ILE A 6 -3.68 -8.28 -7.60
N ARG A 7 -2.75 -7.44 -7.18
CA ARG A 7 -2.18 -6.39 -8.01
C ARG A 7 -0.67 -6.60 -8.12
N LEU A 8 -0.19 -6.74 -9.36
CA LEU A 8 1.22 -6.96 -9.65
C LEU A 8 2.05 -5.70 -9.34
N ASN A 9 3.30 -5.92 -8.92
CA ASN A 9 4.30 -4.86 -8.83
C ASN A 9 4.96 -4.69 -10.21
N PRO A 10 4.76 -3.57 -10.91
CA PRO A 10 5.29 -3.39 -12.27
C PRO A 10 6.83 -3.34 -12.31
N PHE A 11 7.49 -3.11 -11.15
CA PHE A 11 8.94 -2.98 -11.02
C PHE A 11 9.64 -4.26 -10.52
N LYS A 12 8.88 -5.30 -10.16
CA LYS A 12 9.40 -6.58 -9.69
C LYS A 12 8.83 -7.72 -10.51
N ARG A 13 9.40 -7.93 -11.69
CA ARG A 13 8.95 -8.96 -12.62
C ARG A 13 9.84 -10.19 -12.53
N PRO A 14 9.28 -11.37 -12.18
CA PRO A 14 10.01 -12.60 -12.32
C PRO A 14 10.30 -12.88 -13.81
N TRP A 15 11.33 -13.67 -14.10
CA TRP A 15 11.65 -14.08 -15.48
C TRP A 15 10.71 -15.16 -16.02
N GLU A 16 10.01 -15.88 -15.12
CA GLU A 16 9.02 -16.88 -15.48
C GLU A 16 7.60 -16.32 -15.36
N GLU A 17 6.68 -16.84 -16.15
CA GLU A 17 5.27 -16.56 -15.97
C GLU A 17 4.82 -17.04 -14.58
N MET A 18 3.97 -16.25 -13.93
CA MET A 18 3.45 -16.60 -12.62
C MET A 18 2.25 -17.55 -12.76
N PRO A 19 2.36 -18.83 -12.35
CA PRO A 19 1.26 -19.81 -12.47
C PRO A 19 -0.03 -19.35 -11.77
N ILE A 20 0.08 -18.50 -10.76
CA ILE A 20 -1.05 -17.91 -10.03
C ILE A 20 -2.01 -17.12 -10.96
N LEU A 21 -1.55 -16.70 -12.14
CA LEU A 21 -2.36 -15.95 -13.11
C LEU A 21 -3.08 -16.84 -14.10
N GLU A 22 -2.89 -18.16 -14.07
CA GLU A 22 -3.58 -19.08 -14.96
C GLU A 22 -5.09 -18.99 -14.74
N GLY A 23 -5.84 -18.71 -15.83
CA GLY A 23 -7.29 -18.52 -15.80
C GLY A 23 -7.77 -17.26 -15.07
N ALA A 24 -6.87 -16.36 -14.67
CA ALA A 24 -7.23 -15.11 -14.02
C ALA A 24 -7.83 -14.10 -15.01
N SER A 25 -8.77 -13.29 -14.54
CA SER A 25 -9.38 -12.20 -15.31
C SER A 25 -8.86 -10.84 -14.87
N ARG A 26 -8.80 -9.87 -15.79
CA ARG A 26 -8.36 -8.50 -15.49
C ARG A 26 -9.37 -7.77 -14.60
N VAL A 27 -8.88 -6.92 -13.70
CA VAL A 27 -9.70 -5.91 -13.01
C VAL A 27 -9.77 -4.68 -13.92
N PRO A 28 -10.97 -4.26 -14.40
CA PRO A 28 -11.07 -3.24 -15.45
C PRO A 28 -10.45 -1.88 -15.10
N TRP A 29 -10.55 -1.46 -13.84
CA TRP A 29 -10.08 -0.16 -13.33
C TRP A 29 -8.65 -0.18 -12.77
N SER A 30 -7.93 -1.29 -12.89
CA SER A 30 -6.55 -1.38 -12.40
C SER A 30 -5.64 -2.06 -13.42
N PRO A 31 -4.61 -1.36 -13.96
CA PRO A 31 -3.82 -1.83 -15.10
C PRO A 31 -2.99 -3.10 -14.78
N HIS A 32 -2.67 -3.33 -13.51
CA HIS A 32 -1.83 -4.43 -13.07
C HIS A 32 -2.57 -5.47 -12.21
N ALA A 33 -3.91 -5.44 -12.19
CA ALA A 33 -4.69 -6.26 -11.29
C ALA A 33 -5.46 -7.39 -11.98
N TYR A 34 -5.62 -8.48 -11.20
CA TYR A 34 -6.29 -9.69 -11.65
C TYR A 34 -7.16 -10.28 -10.56
N VAL A 35 -8.33 -10.77 -10.94
CA VAL A 35 -9.15 -11.68 -10.14
C VAL A 35 -8.68 -13.09 -10.43
N LEU A 36 -8.25 -13.81 -9.40
CA LEU A 36 -7.69 -15.15 -9.55
C LEU A 36 -8.79 -16.19 -9.76
N ALA A 37 -8.51 -17.19 -10.59
CA ALA A 37 -9.40 -18.33 -10.79
C ALA A 37 -9.56 -19.17 -9.50
N GLN A 38 -8.48 -19.26 -8.71
CA GLN A 38 -8.46 -19.99 -7.44
C GLN A 38 -7.65 -19.22 -6.40
N ARG A 39 -8.02 -19.38 -5.11
CA ARG A 39 -7.25 -18.82 -3.99
C ARG A 39 -6.08 -19.75 -3.63
N PRO A 40 -4.82 -19.34 -3.82
CA PRO A 40 -3.67 -20.13 -3.38
C PRO A 40 -3.39 -19.91 -1.88
N SER A 41 -2.45 -20.70 -1.34
CA SER A 41 -1.81 -20.37 -0.08
C SER A 41 -0.73 -19.30 -0.31
N PHE A 42 -1.08 -18.03 -0.16
CA PHE A 42 -0.14 -16.91 -0.38
C PHE A 42 1.11 -17.00 0.49
N THR A 43 0.98 -17.56 1.70
CA THR A 43 2.11 -17.78 2.61
C THR A 43 3.19 -18.69 2.00
N LEU A 44 2.79 -19.62 1.14
CA LEU A 44 3.69 -20.55 0.46
C LEU A 44 4.12 -20.08 -0.93
N GLN A 45 3.92 -18.81 -1.26
CA GLN A 45 4.32 -18.22 -2.54
C GLN A 45 5.57 -17.34 -2.37
N PRO A 46 6.78 -17.78 -2.77
CA PRO A 46 7.99 -16.96 -2.61
C PRO A 46 7.88 -15.58 -3.28
N LEU A 47 7.23 -15.47 -4.44
CA LEU A 47 7.01 -14.21 -5.15
C LEU A 47 6.12 -13.22 -4.38
N PHE A 48 5.21 -13.71 -3.50
CA PHE A 48 4.48 -12.84 -2.57
C PHE A 48 5.43 -12.18 -1.56
N HIS A 49 6.35 -12.94 -1.01
CA HIS A 49 7.35 -12.44 -0.05
C HIS A 49 8.41 -11.55 -0.71
N ALA A 50 8.70 -11.78 -1.99
CA ALA A 50 9.53 -10.88 -2.81
C ALA A 50 8.84 -9.55 -3.13
N GLY A 51 7.52 -9.43 -2.92
CA GLY A 51 6.75 -8.24 -3.24
C GLY A 51 6.45 -8.07 -4.74
N CYS A 52 6.39 -9.18 -5.51
CA CYS A 52 6.01 -9.16 -6.91
C CYS A 52 4.53 -8.85 -7.11
N TYR A 53 3.72 -9.02 -6.08
CA TYR A 53 2.30 -8.65 -6.07
C TYR A 53 1.80 -8.39 -4.66
N TYR A 54 0.69 -7.67 -4.59
CA TYR A 54 -0.07 -7.38 -3.38
C TYR A 54 -1.46 -8.04 -3.48
N VAL A 55 -1.90 -8.72 -2.41
CA VAL A 55 -3.27 -9.27 -2.31
C VAL A 55 -4.20 -8.14 -1.88
N GLN A 56 -5.08 -7.71 -2.76
CA GLN A 56 -5.96 -6.56 -2.53
C GLN A 56 -7.35 -6.85 -3.08
N ASP A 57 -8.37 -6.35 -2.39
CA ASP A 57 -9.74 -6.38 -2.89
C ASP A 57 -9.87 -5.55 -4.17
N SER A 58 -10.56 -6.08 -5.18
CA SER A 58 -10.67 -5.41 -6.47
C SER A 58 -11.44 -4.09 -6.40
N SER A 59 -12.45 -3.98 -5.51
CA SER A 59 -13.18 -2.72 -5.30
C SER A 59 -12.27 -1.65 -4.73
N ALA A 60 -11.42 -2.01 -3.73
CA ALA A 60 -10.49 -1.08 -3.11
C ALA A 60 -9.44 -0.52 -4.10
N MET A 61 -9.17 -1.24 -5.21
CA MET A 61 -8.28 -0.77 -6.27
C MET A 61 -8.88 0.38 -7.10
N TYR A 62 -10.20 0.63 -6.99
CA TYR A 62 -10.86 1.75 -7.65
C TYR A 62 -10.35 3.12 -7.17
N VAL A 63 -9.95 3.21 -5.91
CA VAL A 63 -9.28 4.42 -5.37
C VAL A 63 -8.02 4.74 -6.16
N GLY A 64 -7.25 3.72 -6.55
CA GLY A 64 -6.08 3.87 -7.44
C GLY A 64 -6.46 4.35 -8.84
N HIS A 65 -7.63 3.96 -9.37
CA HIS A 65 -8.14 4.51 -10.64
C HIS A 65 -8.41 6.02 -10.53
N VAL A 66 -9.17 6.43 -9.51
CA VAL A 66 -9.46 7.85 -9.24
C VAL A 66 -8.15 8.63 -9.08
N PHE A 67 -7.19 8.07 -8.35
CA PHE A 67 -5.87 8.69 -8.16
C PHE A 67 -5.13 8.90 -9.49
N ARG A 68 -5.06 7.88 -10.36
CA ARG A 68 -4.38 7.97 -11.67
C ARG A 68 -4.98 9.06 -12.56
N LYS A 69 -6.32 9.16 -12.60
CA LYS A 69 -7.02 10.21 -13.35
C LYS A 69 -6.68 11.61 -12.83
N ILE A 70 -6.69 11.79 -11.50
CA ILE A 70 -6.32 13.05 -10.87
C ILE A 70 -4.85 13.36 -11.13
N LEU A 71 -3.98 12.36 -11.04
CA LEU A 71 -2.54 12.51 -11.23
C LEU A 71 -2.18 13.04 -12.64
N ASP A 72 -3.06 12.87 -13.63
CA ASP A 72 -2.86 13.38 -14.99
C ASP A 72 -2.78 14.91 -15.07
N SER A 73 -3.33 15.62 -14.11
CA SER A 73 -3.26 17.08 -14.02
C SER A 73 -2.03 17.60 -13.25
N PHE A 74 -1.22 16.72 -12.65
CA PHE A 74 -0.07 17.08 -11.85
C PHE A 74 1.26 16.93 -12.62
N ARG A 75 2.32 17.55 -12.09
CA ARG A 75 3.67 17.54 -12.63
C ARG A 75 4.62 16.83 -11.67
N PRO A 76 5.85 16.45 -12.11
CA PRO A 76 6.89 15.94 -11.21
C PRO A 76 7.09 16.84 -9.99
N GLY A 77 7.56 16.27 -8.89
CA GLY A 77 7.67 16.94 -7.58
C GLY A 77 6.40 16.85 -6.71
N VAL A 78 5.37 16.10 -7.16
CA VAL A 78 4.10 15.94 -6.43
C VAL A 78 4.31 15.32 -5.05
N ARG A 79 3.63 15.88 -4.05
CA ARG A 79 3.62 15.40 -2.66
C ARG A 79 2.25 14.85 -2.32
N VAL A 80 2.22 13.60 -1.94
CA VAL A 80 0.99 12.83 -1.67
C VAL A 80 0.98 12.37 -0.21
N LEU A 81 -0.19 12.45 0.43
CA LEU A 81 -0.46 11.86 1.73
C LEU A 81 -1.51 10.75 1.58
N ASP A 82 -1.17 9.54 1.98
CA ASP A 82 -2.11 8.44 2.24
C ASP A 82 -2.39 8.44 3.75
N LEU A 83 -3.55 8.97 4.16
CA LEU A 83 -3.80 9.38 5.54
C LEU A 83 -4.12 8.24 6.50
N CYS A 84 -4.84 7.22 6.04
CA CYS A 84 -5.27 6.04 6.80
C CYS A 84 -4.79 4.77 6.08
N ALA A 85 -3.48 4.62 5.94
CA ALA A 85 -2.84 3.81 4.92
C ALA A 85 -2.85 2.29 5.16
N ALA A 86 -2.92 1.85 6.45
CA ALA A 86 -2.82 0.42 6.74
C ALA A 86 -4.00 -0.39 6.18
N PRO A 87 -3.72 -1.57 5.63
CA PRO A 87 -2.45 -2.33 5.67
C PRO A 87 -1.44 -2.01 4.55
N GLY A 88 -1.68 -1.01 3.66
CA GLY A 88 -0.75 -0.59 2.63
C GLY A 88 -1.14 -0.94 1.19
N GLY A 89 -2.34 -1.49 0.97
CA GLY A 89 -2.81 -1.83 -0.36
C GLY A 89 -2.96 -0.60 -1.28
N LYS A 90 -3.55 0.49 -0.76
CA LYS A 90 -3.65 1.76 -1.48
C LYS A 90 -2.29 2.43 -1.62
N THR A 91 -1.50 2.52 -0.53
CA THR A 91 -0.12 3.03 -0.55
C THR A 91 0.71 2.44 -1.69
N THR A 92 0.71 1.11 -1.84
CA THR A 92 1.49 0.42 -2.86
C THR A 92 0.98 0.65 -4.28
N ASP A 93 -0.32 0.91 -4.46
CA ASP A 93 -0.91 1.32 -5.75
C ASP A 93 -0.53 2.76 -6.10
N LEU A 94 -0.63 3.66 -5.12
CA LEU A 94 -0.23 5.06 -5.28
C LEU A 94 1.26 5.18 -5.64
N SER A 95 2.16 4.47 -4.93
CA SER A 95 3.59 4.50 -5.21
C SER A 95 3.93 3.98 -6.61
N ALA A 96 3.26 2.88 -7.04
CA ALA A 96 3.44 2.37 -8.39
C ALA A 96 3.02 3.40 -9.45
N SER A 97 1.84 4.00 -9.27
CA SER A 97 1.31 5.01 -10.21
C SER A 97 2.19 6.27 -10.27
N LEU A 98 2.71 6.72 -9.13
CA LEU A 98 3.65 7.85 -9.04
C LEU A 98 4.95 7.55 -9.78
N ARG A 99 5.53 6.37 -9.53
CA ARG A 99 6.79 5.97 -10.16
C ARG A 99 6.64 5.74 -11.66
N GLU A 100 5.56 5.13 -12.12
CA GLU A 100 5.27 4.96 -13.55
C GLU A 100 5.15 6.31 -14.26
N LYS A 101 4.56 7.31 -13.59
CA LYS A 101 4.32 8.62 -14.20
C LYS A 101 5.49 9.58 -14.09
N PHE A 102 6.16 9.63 -12.95
CA PHE A 102 7.15 10.67 -12.61
C PHE A 102 8.56 10.14 -12.32
N GLY A 103 8.80 8.84 -12.53
CA GLY A 103 10.08 8.23 -12.19
C GLY A 103 10.36 8.32 -10.70
N GLU A 104 11.33 9.15 -10.32
CA GLU A 104 11.71 9.32 -8.91
C GLU A 104 11.31 10.67 -8.30
N ASP A 105 10.68 11.56 -9.07
CA ASP A 105 10.40 12.94 -8.63
C ASP A 105 8.99 13.05 -8.00
N TRP A 106 8.83 12.49 -6.81
CA TRP A 106 7.63 12.54 -5.99
C TRP A 106 7.93 12.16 -4.53
N THR A 107 6.98 12.45 -3.63
CA THR A 107 7.02 12.00 -2.24
C THR A 107 5.64 11.45 -1.86
N LEU A 108 5.62 10.29 -1.20
CA LEU A 108 4.42 9.71 -0.62
C LEU A 108 4.62 9.49 0.87
N VAL A 109 3.83 10.17 1.68
CA VAL A 109 3.72 9.93 3.11
C VAL A 109 2.54 9.01 3.36
N SER A 110 2.76 7.86 3.99
CA SER A 110 1.72 6.87 4.31
C SER A 110 1.58 6.77 5.82
N ASN A 111 0.45 7.24 6.33
CA ASN A 111 0.20 7.38 7.76
C ASN A 111 -0.80 6.35 8.28
N GLU A 112 -0.56 5.86 9.48
CA GLU A 112 -1.52 5.03 10.23
C GLU A 112 -1.43 5.35 11.72
N VAL A 113 -2.55 5.76 12.33
CA VAL A 113 -2.58 6.15 13.75
C VAL A 113 -2.46 4.95 14.70
N MET A 114 -2.96 3.79 14.29
CA MET A 114 -2.99 2.58 15.12
C MET A 114 -1.62 1.89 15.11
N LYS A 115 -0.94 1.85 16.27
CA LYS A 115 0.43 1.33 16.41
C LYS A 115 0.63 -0.12 15.94
N ASP A 116 -0.37 -0.97 16.10
CA ASP A 116 -0.26 -2.36 15.64
C ASP A 116 -0.44 -2.45 14.12
N ARG A 117 -1.30 -1.60 13.54
CA ARG A 117 -1.52 -1.56 12.09
C ARG A 117 -0.36 -0.91 11.33
N VAL A 118 0.33 0.07 11.94
CA VAL A 118 1.50 0.69 11.29
C VAL A 118 2.64 -0.31 11.07
N ARG A 119 2.76 -1.35 11.91
CA ARG A 119 3.75 -2.42 11.67
C ARG A 119 3.46 -3.19 10.40
N VAL A 120 2.18 -3.50 10.19
CA VAL A 120 1.72 -4.20 8.99
C VAL A 120 1.94 -3.34 7.74
N LEU A 121 1.63 -2.04 7.85
CA LEU A 121 1.90 -1.07 6.79
C LEU A 121 3.39 -1.03 6.44
N ASP A 122 4.25 -0.88 7.44
CA ASP A 122 5.71 -0.81 7.25
C ASP A 122 6.26 -2.09 6.62
N ASP A 123 5.83 -3.27 7.08
CA ASP A 123 6.22 -4.56 6.51
C ASP A 123 5.75 -4.72 5.05
N ASN A 124 4.56 -4.24 4.71
CA ASN A 124 4.03 -4.31 3.35
C ASN A 124 4.73 -3.32 2.40
N VAL A 125 5.00 -2.10 2.87
CA VAL A 125 5.77 -1.09 2.12
C VAL A 125 7.19 -1.58 1.88
N ALA A 126 7.85 -2.14 2.89
CA ALA A 126 9.20 -2.70 2.76
C ALA A 126 9.24 -3.86 1.75
N ARG A 127 8.23 -4.74 1.77
CA ARG A 127 8.10 -5.84 0.82
C ARG A 127 7.82 -5.35 -0.60
N TRP A 128 6.96 -4.33 -0.75
CA TRP A 128 6.71 -3.69 -2.04
C TRP A 128 7.98 -3.09 -2.62
N GLY A 129 8.80 -2.48 -1.76
CA GLY A 129 10.18 -2.12 -2.03
C GLY A 129 10.40 -0.76 -2.68
N ASP A 130 9.40 0.12 -2.71
CA ASP A 130 9.66 1.48 -3.15
C ASP A 130 10.26 2.31 -2.00
N PRO A 131 11.54 2.75 -2.11
CA PRO A 131 12.23 3.46 -1.04
C PRO A 131 11.76 4.90 -0.83
N ARG A 132 10.91 5.43 -1.71
CA ARG A 132 10.39 6.81 -1.63
C ARG A 132 9.14 6.95 -0.79
N VAL A 133 8.58 5.84 -0.30
CA VAL A 133 7.44 5.85 0.61
C VAL A 133 7.93 6.09 2.04
N ILE A 134 7.42 7.15 2.67
CA ILE A 134 7.66 7.51 4.06
C ILE A 134 6.50 6.96 4.89
N VAL A 135 6.79 6.06 5.83
CA VAL A 135 5.78 5.55 6.76
C VAL A 135 5.78 6.39 8.04
N SER A 136 4.61 6.88 8.42
CA SER A 136 4.40 7.65 9.65
C SER A 136 3.27 7.07 10.51
N SER A 137 3.23 7.49 11.78
CA SER A 137 2.18 7.05 12.71
C SER A 137 1.82 8.19 13.66
N VAL A 138 1.05 9.14 13.15
CA VAL A 138 0.58 10.32 13.89
C VAL A 138 -0.93 10.47 13.77
N ASP A 139 -1.51 11.20 14.71
CA ASP A 139 -2.92 11.64 14.58
C ASP A 139 -3.05 12.58 13.36
N PRO A 140 -4.16 12.53 12.60
CA PRO A 140 -4.40 13.43 11.46
C PRO A 140 -4.18 14.91 11.74
N SER A 141 -4.48 15.37 12.97
CA SER A 141 -4.27 16.77 13.39
C SER A 141 -2.81 17.22 13.34
N ALA A 142 -1.85 16.29 13.45
CA ALA A 142 -0.41 16.62 13.35
C ALA A 142 -0.03 17.17 11.96
N PHE A 143 -0.78 16.83 10.92
CA PHE A 143 -0.53 17.34 9.57
C PHE A 143 -0.92 18.82 9.41
N SER A 144 -1.75 19.39 10.30
CA SER A 144 -2.03 20.83 10.31
C SER A 144 -0.76 21.70 10.48
N GLY A 145 0.30 21.10 11.05
CA GLY A 145 1.63 21.74 11.14
C GLY A 145 2.37 21.87 9.79
N PHE A 146 1.81 21.34 8.70
CA PHE A 146 2.37 21.37 7.34
C PHE A 146 1.39 22.05 6.37
N PRO A 147 1.05 23.33 6.56
CA PRO A 147 0.01 24.00 5.77
C PRO A 147 0.39 24.06 4.29
N GLY A 148 -0.51 23.56 3.42
CA GLY A 148 -0.35 23.62 1.97
C GLY A 148 0.80 22.77 1.40
N VAL A 149 1.25 21.76 2.14
CA VAL A 149 2.39 20.90 1.72
C VAL A 149 1.98 19.86 0.69
N PHE A 150 0.80 19.24 0.85
CA PHE A 150 0.39 18.15 -0.02
C PHE A 150 -0.41 18.63 -1.22
N ASP A 151 -0.07 18.06 -2.37
CA ASP A 151 -0.80 18.26 -3.63
C ASP A 151 -2.04 17.37 -3.69
N ILE A 152 -1.91 16.14 -3.18
CA ILE A 152 -2.99 15.15 -3.15
C ILE A 152 -3.03 14.50 -1.76
N ILE A 153 -4.22 14.39 -1.18
CA ILE A 153 -4.48 13.62 0.02
C ILE A 153 -5.44 12.50 -0.34
N VAL A 154 -5.07 11.25 -0.04
CA VAL A 154 -5.95 10.09 -0.11
C VAL A 154 -6.37 9.73 1.31
N ALA A 155 -7.66 9.80 1.57
CA ALA A 155 -8.27 9.53 2.87
C ALA A 155 -9.27 8.37 2.75
N ASP A 156 -8.74 7.13 2.86
CA ASP A 156 -9.55 5.93 3.01
C ASP A 156 -9.88 5.76 4.49
N VAL A 157 -10.94 6.40 4.93
CA VAL A 157 -11.21 6.62 6.35
C VAL A 157 -11.88 5.43 7.03
N PRO A 158 -11.69 5.26 8.35
CA PRO A 158 -12.48 4.29 9.12
C PRO A 158 -13.98 4.57 8.98
N CYS A 159 -14.75 3.51 8.67
CA CYS A 159 -16.18 3.58 8.40
C CYS A 159 -16.94 2.47 9.12
N SER A 160 -18.26 2.42 8.98
CA SER A 160 -19.14 1.38 9.55
C SER A 160 -18.91 -0.02 8.97
N GLY A 161 -18.29 -0.11 7.78
CA GLY A 161 -17.61 -1.32 7.32
C GLY A 161 -18.50 -2.37 6.66
N GLU A 162 -19.60 -2.02 6.00
CA GLU A 162 -20.48 -2.96 5.29
C GLU A 162 -19.76 -3.83 4.26
N GLY A 163 -18.72 -3.30 3.59
CA GLY A 163 -17.84 -4.06 2.71
C GLY A 163 -17.05 -5.16 3.40
N MET A 164 -17.08 -5.25 4.74
CA MET A 164 -16.43 -6.31 5.50
C MET A 164 -17.37 -7.45 5.89
N PHE A 165 -18.69 -7.31 5.75
CA PHE A 165 -19.69 -8.29 6.24
C PHE A 165 -19.47 -9.69 5.68
N ARG A 166 -19.02 -9.80 4.44
CA ARG A 166 -18.74 -11.10 3.81
C ARG A 166 -17.54 -11.83 4.39
N LYS A 167 -16.61 -11.10 5.04
CA LYS A 167 -15.37 -11.63 5.62
C LYS A 167 -15.40 -11.73 7.12
N ASP A 168 -16.19 -10.87 7.77
CA ASP A 168 -16.23 -10.72 9.22
C ASP A 168 -17.69 -10.62 9.70
N ALA A 169 -18.21 -11.74 10.16
CA ALA A 169 -19.55 -11.81 10.72
C ALA A 169 -19.71 -10.99 12.02
N GLU A 170 -18.60 -10.63 12.69
CA GLU A 170 -18.63 -9.74 13.85
C GLU A 170 -18.88 -8.29 13.43
N ALA A 171 -18.29 -7.85 12.29
CA ALA A 171 -18.55 -6.53 11.72
C ALA A 171 -20.05 -6.35 11.40
N GLU A 172 -20.71 -7.38 10.85
CA GLU A 172 -22.14 -7.35 10.57
C GLU A 172 -22.97 -7.25 11.86
N ARG A 173 -22.60 -7.96 12.93
CA ARG A 173 -23.31 -7.92 14.22
C ARG A 173 -23.16 -6.60 14.96
N GLN A 174 -22.03 -5.92 14.77
CA GLN A 174 -21.74 -4.64 15.43
C GLN A 174 -22.30 -3.44 14.66
N TRP A 175 -22.74 -3.65 13.42
CA TRP A 175 -23.30 -2.58 12.61
C TRP A 175 -24.63 -2.07 13.18
N SER A 176 -24.78 -0.75 13.19
CA SER A 176 -26.00 -0.04 13.60
C SER A 176 -26.01 1.36 13.00
N THR A 177 -27.19 2.00 12.97
CA THR A 177 -27.31 3.41 12.55
C THR A 177 -26.51 4.35 13.46
N ASP A 178 -26.43 4.07 14.76
CA ASP A 178 -25.63 4.85 15.71
C ASP A 178 -24.13 4.74 15.38
N LEU A 179 -23.66 3.57 14.92
CA LEU A 179 -22.29 3.38 14.46
C LEU A 179 -22.01 4.19 13.18
N VAL A 180 -22.96 4.21 12.24
CA VAL A 180 -22.87 5.04 11.00
C VAL A 180 -22.71 6.51 11.38
N ASP A 181 -23.57 7.04 12.27
CA ASP A 181 -23.51 8.44 12.70
C ASP A 181 -22.18 8.77 13.41
N LEU A 182 -21.69 7.87 14.26
CA LEU A 182 -20.41 8.01 14.93
C LEU A 182 -19.25 8.02 13.93
N CYS A 183 -19.28 7.14 12.93
CA CYS A 183 -18.26 7.07 11.88
C CYS A 183 -18.31 8.32 11.01
N ALA A 184 -19.48 8.78 10.58
CA ALA A 184 -19.64 9.98 9.80
C ALA A 184 -19.09 11.23 10.52
N ALA A 185 -19.39 11.38 11.82
CA ALA A 185 -18.83 12.47 12.64
C ALA A 185 -17.31 12.40 12.78
N ARG A 186 -16.75 11.18 12.98
CA ARG A 186 -15.30 10.95 13.03
C ARG A 186 -14.60 11.31 11.73
N GLN A 187 -15.19 10.95 10.60
CA GLN A 187 -14.68 11.23 9.26
C GLN A 187 -14.64 12.74 9.00
N LYS A 188 -15.67 13.47 9.38
CA LYS A 188 -15.69 14.96 9.30
C LYS A 188 -14.54 15.57 10.09
N ARG A 189 -14.28 15.07 11.31
CA ARG A 189 -13.14 15.53 12.12
C ARG A 189 -11.82 15.25 11.43
N ILE A 190 -11.60 14.01 10.92
CA ILE A 190 -10.38 13.63 10.21
C ILE A 190 -10.13 14.53 9.00
N LEU A 191 -11.17 14.80 8.21
CA LEU A 191 -11.07 15.67 7.05
C LEU A 191 -10.75 17.12 7.45
N ALA A 192 -11.39 17.66 8.48
CA ALA A 192 -11.13 19.01 8.97
C ALA A 192 -9.70 19.15 9.51
N ASP A 193 -9.20 18.15 10.24
CA ASP A 193 -7.87 18.14 10.84
C ASP A 193 -6.77 18.15 9.77
N VAL A 194 -6.94 17.40 8.67
CA VAL A 194 -5.94 17.30 7.60
C VAL A 194 -6.04 18.38 6.54
N TRP A 195 -7.22 19.01 6.39
CA TRP A 195 -7.51 19.98 5.34
C TRP A 195 -6.50 21.14 5.22
N PRO A 196 -5.97 21.72 6.32
CA PRO A 196 -4.97 22.78 6.22
C PRO A 196 -3.69 22.34 5.47
N SER A 197 -3.34 21.05 5.53
CA SER A 197 -2.13 20.53 4.89
C SER A 197 -2.27 20.33 3.37
N LEU A 198 -3.49 20.27 2.84
CA LEU A 198 -3.73 20.28 1.41
C LEU A 198 -3.54 21.71 0.86
N ARG A 199 -2.78 21.86 -0.23
CA ARG A 199 -2.61 23.17 -0.86
C ARG A 199 -3.88 23.63 -1.58
N GLU A 200 -4.00 24.92 -1.85
CA GLU A 200 -5.01 25.45 -2.77
C GLU A 200 -4.82 24.86 -4.17
N GLY A 201 -5.91 24.43 -4.82
CA GLY A 201 -5.89 23.66 -6.06
C GLY A 201 -5.40 22.21 -5.90
N GLY A 202 -5.07 21.77 -4.68
CA GLY A 202 -4.80 20.36 -4.39
C GLY A 202 -6.09 19.55 -4.32
N VAL A 203 -5.95 18.20 -4.37
CA VAL A 203 -7.09 17.28 -4.44
C VAL A 203 -7.13 16.35 -3.24
N LEU A 204 -8.28 16.29 -2.57
CA LEU A 204 -8.64 15.25 -1.62
C LEU A 204 -9.37 14.12 -2.38
N ILE A 205 -8.86 12.89 -2.29
CA ILE A 205 -9.59 11.69 -2.65
C ILE A 205 -10.11 11.08 -1.36
N TYR A 206 -11.42 10.98 -1.24
CA TYR A 206 -12.10 10.45 -0.08
C TYR A 206 -12.73 9.11 -0.41
N SER A 207 -12.55 8.10 0.45
CA SER A 207 -13.11 6.77 0.22
C SER A 207 -13.48 6.06 1.51
N THR A 208 -14.43 5.13 1.39
CA THR A 208 -14.91 4.25 2.47
C THR A 208 -15.22 2.87 1.91
N CYS A 209 -15.29 1.87 2.78
CA CYS A 209 -15.80 0.55 2.46
C CYS A 209 -17.25 0.34 2.96
N THR A 210 -18.05 1.39 3.05
CA THR A 210 -19.49 1.33 3.40
C THR A 210 -20.35 1.81 2.23
N TYR A 211 -21.65 1.51 2.26
CA TYR A 211 -22.61 1.95 1.25
C TYR A 211 -23.49 3.12 1.75
N GLU A 212 -23.29 3.54 3.00
CA GLU A 212 -24.09 4.54 3.68
C GLU A 212 -23.84 5.94 3.15
N ASP A 213 -24.93 6.61 2.72
CA ASP A 213 -24.90 7.97 2.20
C ASP A 213 -24.32 8.98 3.20
N ALA A 214 -24.62 8.82 4.49
CA ALA A 214 -24.15 9.67 5.57
C ALA A 214 -22.61 9.71 5.69
N GLU A 215 -21.96 8.58 5.35
CA GLU A 215 -20.51 8.44 5.38
C GLU A 215 -19.84 8.72 4.02
N ASN A 216 -20.61 8.78 2.94
CA ASN A 216 -20.15 8.91 1.56
C ASN A 216 -20.50 10.30 0.98
N ASP A 217 -21.55 10.37 0.16
CA ASP A 217 -21.93 11.60 -0.56
C ASP A 217 -22.18 12.76 0.40
N ALA A 218 -22.91 12.56 1.50
CA ALA A 218 -23.22 13.61 2.45
C ALA A 218 -21.97 14.16 3.17
N ASN A 219 -20.97 13.29 3.43
CA ASN A 219 -19.71 13.74 4.01
C ASN A 219 -18.86 14.54 3.02
N LEU A 220 -18.83 14.15 1.75
CA LEU A 220 -18.07 14.89 0.75
C LEU A 220 -18.74 16.23 0.42
N GLU A 221 -20.08 16.29 0.37
CA GLU A 221 -20.86 17.52 0.26
C GLU A 221 -20.61 18.48 1.44
N TRP A 222 -20.59 17.92 2.67
CA TRP A 222 -20.23 18.70 3.85
C TRP A 222 -18.81 19.27 3.76
N ALA A 223 -17.83 18.46 3.34
CA ALA A 223 -16.45 18.91 3.18
C ALA A 223 -16.35 20.04 2.13
N ALA A 224 -17.04 19.89 0.99
CA ALA A 224 -17.09 20.93 -0.04
C ALA A 224 -17.62 22.26 0.51
N GLN A 225 -18.74 22.22 1.23
CA GLN A 225 -19.44 23.42 1.74
C GLN A 225 -18.71 24.05 2.94
N THR A 226 -18.21 23.21 3.87
CA THR A 226 -17.67 23.69 5.16
C THR A 226 -16.18 24.00 5.10
N LEU A 227 -15.40 23.18 4.37
CA LEU A 227 -13.95 23.34 4.28
C LEU A 227 -13.52 24.15 3.06
N GLY A 228 -14.40 24.34 2.09
CA GLY A 228 -14.16 25.13 0.88
C GLY A 228 -13.48 24.34 -0.22
N GLY A 229 -14.27 23.60 -0.97
CA GLY A 229 -13.83 22.81 -2.11
C GLY A 229 -14.90 22.66 -3.18
N THR A 230 -14.48 22.19 -4.36
CA THR A 230 -15.36 21.86 -5.48
C THR A 230 -15.28 20.36 -5.75
N ILE A 231 -16.43 19.69 -5.78
CA ILE A 231 -16.51 18.25 -6.05
C ILE A 231 -16.06 17.99 -7.49
N VAL A 232 -15.19 16.99 -7.66
CA VAL A 232 -14.82 16.48 -8.96
C VAL A 232 -15.97 15.61 -9.48
N GLU A 233 -16.44 15.90 -10.67
CA GLU A 233 -17.55 15.13 -11.27
C GLU A 233 -17.21 13.65 -11.36
N PRO A 234 -18.05 12.76 -10.80
CA PRO A 234 -17.79 11.33 -10.85
C PRO A 234 -17.95 10.77 -12.26
N GLU A 235 -17.09 9.84 -12.63
CA GLU A 235 -17.05 9.25 -13.98
C GLU A 235 -18.02 8.05 -14.10
N ASN A 236 -18.45 7.77 -15.33
CA ASN A 236 -19.32 6.65 -15.66
C ASN A 236 -18.63 5.57 -16.52
N GLU A 237 -17.30 5.59 -16.58
CA GLU A 237 -16.48 4.74 -17.47
C GLU A 237 -16.70 3.24 -17.23
N PHE A 238 -16.92 2.82 -15.98
CA PHE A 238 -17.04 1.41 -15.61
C PHE A 238 -18.47 0.97 -15.27
N SER A 239 -19.48 1.68 -15.73
CA SER A 239 -20.90 1.31 -15.49
C SER A 239 -21.24 -0.09 -16.01
N ALA A 240 -20.67 -0.49 -17.16
CA ALA A 240 -20.83 -1.82 -17.73
C ALA A 240 -20.23 -2.95 -16.85
N TYR A 241 -19.39 -2.61 -15.88
CA TYR A 241 -18.77 -3.53 -14.93
C TYR A 241 -19.37 -3.45 -13.54
N GLY A 242 -20.53 -2.79 -13.36
CA GLY A 242 -21.25 -2.69 -12.11
C GLY A 242 -20.87 -1.50 -11.23
N VAL A 243 -20.00 -0.59 -11.68
CA VAL A 243 -19.70 0.65 -10.96
C VAL A 243 -20.85 1.64 -11.14
N ARG A 244 -21.40 2.12 -10.02
CA ARG A 244 -22.52 3.07 -10.01
C ARG A 244 -22.06 4.47 -9.68
N GLN A 245 -22.42 5.44 -10.48
CA GLN A 245 -22.25 6.84 -10.17
C GLN A 245 -23.23 7.25 -9.06
N THR A 246 -22.75 7.98 -8.05
CA THR A 246 -23.54 8.62 -7.01
C THR A 246 -23.55 10.14 -7.21
N ARG A 247 -24.03 10.92 -6.24
CA ARG A 247 -24.06 12.39 -6.37
C ARG A 247 -22.65 13.01 -6.42
N THR A 248 -21.68 12.42 -5.72
CA THR A 248 -20.35 13.03 -5.55
C THR A 248 -19.21 12.05 -5.78
N GLY A 249 -19.50 10.79 -6.10
CA GLY A 249 -18.51 9.74 -6.26
C GLY A 249 -19.01 8.51 -7.01
N ASN A 250 -18.31 7.42 -6.86
CA ASN A 250 -18.65 6.14 -7.46
C ASN A 250 -18.74 5.05 -6.40
N LEU A 251 -19.78 4.24 -6.49
CA LEU A 251 -20.04 3.12 -5.60
C LEU A 251 -19.84 1.79 -6.33
N LEU A 252 -18.99 0.97 -5.77
CA LEU A 252 -18.79 -0.43 -6.11
C LEU A 252 -19.43 -1.26 -5.01
N GLN A 253 -20.51 -1.98 -5.30
CA GLN A 253 -21.21 -2.79 -4.30
C GLN A 253 -20.89 -4.26 -4.47
N ALA A 254 -20.75 -4.97 -3.35
CA ALA A 254 -20.55 -6.40 -3.34
C ALA A 254 -21.72 -7.13 -4.03
N GLY A 255 -21.42 -7.96 -5.02
CA GLY A 255 -22.42 -8.61 -5.87
C GLY A 255 -22.58 -7.99 -7.25
N ASP A 256 -22.44 -6.68 -7.38
CA ASP A 256 -22.41 -5.98 -8.67
C ASP A 256 -21.00 -6.03 -9.29
N VAL A 257 -19.97 -6.04 -8.44
CA VAL A 257 -18.56 -6.15 -8.84
C VAL A 257 -17.89 -7.37 -8.19
N PRO A 258 -16.74 -7.85 -8.73
CA PRO A 258 -16.01 -8.99 -8.15
C PRO A 258 -15.22 -8.61 -6.88
N GLY A 259 -15.71 -7.69 -6.06
CA GLY A 259 -15.08 -7.18 -4.84
C GLY A 259 -16.04 -7.13 -3.66
N GLU A 260 -15.54 -6.60 -2.54
CA GLU A 260 -16.26 -6.50 -1.27
C GLU A 260 -17.06 -5.20 -1.15
N GLY A 261 -16.69 -4.20 -1.94
CA GLY A 261 -17.32 -2.90 -1.97
C GLY A 261 -16.38 -1.76 -1.60
N GLN A 262 -16.59 -0.64 -2.25
CA GLN A 262 -15.86 0.62 -2.04
C GLN A 262 -16.69 1.78 -2.57
N TRP A 263 -16.69 2.89 -1.86
CA TRP A 263 -17.11 4.16 -2.39
C TRP A 263 -15.89 5.09 -2.51
N ALA A 264 -15.81 5.88 -3.57
CA ALA A 264 -14.73 6.86 -3.76
C ALA A 264 -15.25 8.11 -4.48
N GLY A 265 -14.87 9.28 -3.97
CA GLY A 265 -15.11 10.59 -4.58
C GLY A 265 -13.91 11.51 -4.39
N ALA A 266 -13.91 12.66 -5.05
CA ALA A 266 -12.79 13.59 -4.98
C ALA A 266 -13.26 15.05 -4.89
N LEU A 267 -12.42 15.89 -4.28
CA LEU A 267 -12.70 17.29 -3.98
C LEU A 267 -11.45 18.14 -4.26
N VAL A 268 -11.57 19.16 -5.10
CA VAL A 268 -10.51 20.17 -5.32
C VAL A 268 -10.64 21.25 -4.25
N LYS A 269 -9.57 21.53 -3.52
CA LYS A 269 -9.54 22.62 -2.54
C LYS A 269 -9.56 23.98 -3.22
N THR A 270 -10.54 24.81 -2.88
CA THR A 270 -10.68 26.19 -3.37
C THR A 270 -10.45 27.23 -2.29
N SER A 271 -10.45 26.81 -1.01
CA SER A 271 -10.11 27.70 0.10
C SER A 271 -8.60 27.96 0.17
N PRO A 272 -8.18 29.19 0.56
CA PRO A 272 -6.76 29.50 0.69
C PRO A 272 -6.04 28.55 1.66
N SER A 273 -4.81 28.20 1.32
CA SER A 273 -3.90 27.48 2.21
C SER A 273 -2.81 28.42 2.72
N GLY A 274 -2.31 28.16 3.92
CA GLY A 274 -1.06 28.74 4.33
C GLY A 274 0.06 28.32 3.35
N THR A 275 1.00 29.20 3.09
CA THR A 275 2.14 28.90 2.22
C THR A 275 3.23 28.22 3.02
N CYS A 276 3.62 27.02 2.64
CA CYS A 276 4.84 26.40 3.13
C CYS A 276 6.04 27.06 2.43
N LEU A 277 6.73 27.96 3.13
CA LEU A 277 7.86 28.74 2.60
C LEU A 277 9.19 27.97 2.54
N ARG A 278 9.20 26.72 3.02
CA ARG A 278 10.40 25.86 3.08
C ARG A 278 10.09 24.47 2.57
N GLU A 279 11.12 23.75 2.12
CA GLU A 279 11.00 22.30 1.94
C GLU A 279 10.50 21.67 3.24
N PRO A 280 9.43 20.86 3.18
CA PRO A 280 8.84 20.30 4.39
C PRO A 280 9.83 19.37 5.06
N ASP A 281 10.14 19.65 6.33
CA ASP A 281 10.90 18.74 7.17
C ASP A 281 9.95 17.72 7.78
N PHE A 282 9.80 16.57 7.13
CA PHE A 282 9.00 15.47 7.64
C PHE A 282 9.59 14.80 8.90
N SER A 283 10.74 15.23 9.40
CA SER A 283 11.29 14.74 10.68
C SER A 283 10.34 14.99 11.84
N ALA A 284 9.50 16.03 11.79
CA ALA A 284 8.49 16.32 12.80
C ALA A 284 7.40 15.24 12.93
N ILE A 285 7.13 14.45 11.88
CA ILE A 285 6.21 13.31 11.95
C ILE A 285 6.91 11.99 12.25
N ARG A 286 8.25 12.02 12.44
CA ARG A 286 9.09 10.90 12.88
C ARG A 286 8.97 10.47 14.35
N PRO A 287 8.48 11.29 15.33
CA PRO A 287 8.58 10.91 16.76
C PRO A 287 7.98 9.55 17.08
N LEU A 288 7.40 8.92 16.15
CA LEU A 288 6.87 7.59 16.22
C LEU A 288 7.82 6.62 15.53
N ARG A 289 8.96 6.38 16.11
CA ARG A 289 9.95 5.27 16.00
C ARG A 289 10.05 4.51 14.65
N ARG A 290 9.30 4.87 13.58
CA ARG A 290 9.16 4.11 12.33
C ARG A 290 8.92 4.93 11.07
N ALA A 291 9.19 6.23 11.07
CA ALA A 291 9.31 6.94 9.81
C ALA A 291 10.70 6.68 9.23
N PHE A 292 10.76 6.10 8.06
CA PHE A 292 12.00 5.89 7.32
C PHE A 292 12.03 6.87 6.15
N LEU A 293 13.11 7.61 6.01
CA LEU A 293 13.33 8.38 4.81
C LEU A 293 13.79 7.48 3.67
N PRO A 294 13.57 7.89 2.42
CA PRO A 294 14.13 7.20 1.26
C PRO A 294 15.62 6.90 1.46
N GLY A 295 16.01 5.64 1.25
CA GLY A 295 17.41 5.21 1.34
C GLY A 295 17.94 4.85 2.73
N GLU A 296 17.21 5.05 3.82
CA GLU A 296 17.67 4.71 5.19
C GLU A 296 17.64 3.20 5.50
N ARG A 297 16.98 2.39 4.69
CA ARG A 297 16.81 0.94 4.94
C ARG A 297 17.95 0.06 4.41
N ARG A 298 19.16 0.59 4.23
CA ARG A 298 20.26 -0.18 3.62
C ARG A 298 20.94 -1.18 4.56
N GLY A 299 21.05 -0.88 5.86
CA GLY A 299 21.69 -1.74 6.84
C GLY A 299 22.32 -0.97 7.99
N GLU A 300 23.06 -1.69 8.84
CA GLU A 300 23.75 -1.13 10.00
C GLU A 300 25.23 -1.49 10.04
N VAL A 301 26.07 -0.59 10.58
CA VAL A 301 27.47 -0.86 10.85
C VAL A 301 27.60 -1.44 12.26
N LYS A 302 28.14 -2.67 12.36
CA LYS A 302 28.40 -3.31 13.65
C LYS A 302 29.88 -3.68 13.76
N GLY A 303 30.62 -2.92 14.53
CA GLY A 303 32.07 -3.04 14.59
C GLY A 303 32.71 -2.62 13.26
N LYS A 304 33.40 -3.57 12.60
CA LYS A 304 34.00 -3.36 11.28
C LYS A 304 33.13 -3.86 10.12
N ASP A 305 32.03 -4.55 10.41
CA ASP A 305 31.16 -5.18 9.42
C ASP A 305 29.94 -4.30 9.15
N PHE A 306 29.60 -4.15 7.86
CA PHE A 306 28.29 -3.65 7.44
C PHE A 306 27.33 -4.84 7.29
N ILE A 307 26.23 -4.82 8.03
CA ILE A 307 25.18 -5.84 7.98
C ILE A 307 24.05 -5.30 7.11
N PRO A 308 23.80 -5.85 5.92
CA PRO A 308 22.72 -5.37 5.07
C PRO A 308 21.36 -5.66 5.70
N ALA A 309 20.46 -4.68 5.64
CA ALA A 309 19.07 -4.89 6.05
C ALA A 309 18.36 -5.79 5.04
N ALA A 310 17.52 -6.70 5.53
CA ALA A 310 16.77 -7.61 4.66
C ALA A 310 15.93 -6.84 3.63
N ASP A 311 15.35 -5.71 4.03
CA ASP A 311 14.49 -4.88 3.18
C ASP A 311 15.25 -4.21 2.03
N TRP A 312 16.57 -4.05 2.16
CA TRP A 312 17.37 -3.46 1.10
C TRP A 312 17.41 -4.33 -0.15
N ALA A 313 17.52 -5.66 -0.01
CA ALA A 313 17.43 -6.56 -1.15
C ALA A 313 16.06 -6.51 -1.84
N LEU A 314 14.99 -6.18 -1.09
CA LEU A 314 13.63 -6.05 -1.63
C LEU A 314 13.38 -4.70 -2.30
N SER A 315 14.30 -3.73 -2.18
CA SER A 315 14.13 -2.42 -2.83
C SER A 315 14.15 -2.54 -4.34
N ILE A 316 13.23 -1.83 -5.00
CA ILE A 316 13.22 -1.73 -6.48
C ILE A 316 14.45 -0.96 -7.03
N ASP A 317 15.12 -0.16 -6.18
CA ASP A 317 16.35 0.57 -6.49
C ASP A 317 17.60 -0.17 -5.98
N PHE A 318 17.48 -1.46 -5.64
CA PHE A 318 18.62 -2.24 -5.19
C PHE A 318 19.59 -2.49 -6.35
N ASP A 319 20.86 -2.04 -6.18
CA ASP A 319 21.93 -2.33 -7.14
C ASP A 319 22.37 -3.79 -6.97
N ARG A 320 21.99 -4.62 -7.92
CA ARG A 320 22.26 -6.06 -7.94
C ARG A 320 23.74 -6.42 -8.11
N ASN A 321 24.60 -5.45 -8.44
CA ASN A 321 26.03 -5.69 -8.59
C ASN A 321 26.81 -5.60 -7.27
N ILE A 322 26.17 -5.13 -6.17
CA ILE A 322 26.85 -4.93 -4.87
C ILE A 322 27.21 -6.26 -4.18
N TYR A 323 26.32 -7.27 -4.32
CA TYR A 323 26.51 -8.58 -3.70
C TYR A 323 26.34 -9.70 -4.73
N PRO A 324 27.06 -10.84 -4.56
CA PRO A 324 26.81 -12.02 -5.37
C PRO A 324 25.36 -12.50 -5.20
N GLU A 325 24.76 -12.95 -6.29
CA GLU A 325 23.42 -13.55 -6.28
C GLU A 325 23.47 -15.06 -6.29
N VAL A 326 22.56 -15.68 -5.56
CA VAL A 326 22.37 -17.13 -5.50
C VAL A 326 20.92 -17.44 -5.81
N ALA A 327 20.68 -18.09 -6.95
CA ALA A 327 19.35 -18.53 -7.33
C ALA A 327 18.93 -19.74 -6.47
N LEU A 328 17.73 -19.68 -5.93
CA LEU A 328 17.12 -20.76 -5.16
C LEU A 328 16.00 -21.41 -5.98
N ASP A 329 15.85 -22.72 -5.83
CA ASP A 329 14.61 -23.41 -6.21
C ASP A 329 13.49 -23.09 -5.20
N GLU A 330 12.25 -23.51 -5.50
CA GLU A 330 11.09 -23.20 -4.67
C GLU A 330 11.25 -23.73 -3.24
N HIS A 331 11.74 -24.94 -3.07
CA HIS A 331 11.91 -25.55 -1.76
C HIS A 331 12.95 -24.80 -0.92
N SER A 332 14.09 -24.44 -1.51
CA SER A 332 15.14 -23.66 -0.85
C SER A 332 14.68 -22.22 -0.54
N ALA A 333 13.87 -21.62 -1.42
CA ALA A 333 13.27 -20.31 -1.18
C ALA A 333 12.29 -20.35 0.00
N LEU A 334 11.44 -21.38 0.10
CA LEU A 334 10.55 -21.58 1.25
C LEU A 334 11.33 -21.83 2.55
N LYS A 335 12.42 -22.62 2.52
CA LYS A 335 13.33 -22.78 3.67
C LYS A 335 13.96 -21.44 4.10
N PHE A 336 14.38 -20.61 3.14
CA PHE A 336 14.87 -19.27 3.44
C PHE A 336 13.80 -18.44 4.15
N LEU A 337 12.57 -18.42 3.64
CA LEU A 337 11.45 -17.67 4.22
C LEU A 337 10.97 -18.25 5.57
N HIS A 338 11.12 -19.55 5.80
CA HIS A 338 10.88 -20.20 7.10
C HIS A 338 12.00 -19.92 8.12
N ARG A 339 13.14 -19.38 7.67
CA ARG A 339 14.38 -19.13 8.42
C ARG A 339 15.17 -20.39 8.76
N ASP A 340 15.04 -21.44 7.99
CA ASP A 340 15.90 -22.59 8.11
C ASP A 340 17.35 -22.27 7.74
N THR A 341 18.26 -23.08 8.22
CA THR A 341 19.66 -23.01 7.82
C THR A 341 19.80 -23.52 6.40
N LEU A 342 20.38 -22.69 5.52
CA LEU A 342 20.72 -23.09 4.16
C LEU A 342 22.17 -23.55 4.07
N VAL A 343 22.44 -24.50 3.18
CA VAL A 343 23.77 -24.92 2.77
C VAL A 343 23.91 -24.60 1.30
N LEU A 344 24.79 -23.66 0.98
CA LEU A 344 25.01 -23.13 -0.38
C LEU A 344 26.50 -23.27 -0.70
N PRO A 345 26.96 -24.49 -1.06
CA PRO A 345 28.39 -24.78 -1.18
C PRO A 345 29.09 -23.97 -2.28
N ASP A 346 28.36 -23.67 -3.36
CA ASP A 346 28.88 -22.95 -4.52
C ASP A 346 28.79 -21.42 -4.39
N ALA A 347 28.14 -20.93 -3.31
CA ALA A 347 28.01 -19.50 -3.07
C ALA A 347 29.32 -18.91 -2.51
N PRO A 348 29.71 -17.69 -2.92
CA PRO A 348 30.86 -17.00 -2.33
C PRO A 348 30.72 -16.82 -0.81
N MET A 349 31.86 -16.82 -0.09
CA MET A 349 31.89 -16.51 1.34
C MET A 349 31.42 -15.08 1.61
N GLY A 350 30.73 -14.87 2.72
CA GLY A 350 30.21 -13.56 3.10
C GLY A 350 28.74 -13.34 2.72
N TYR A 351 28.36 -12.08 2.52
CA TYR A 351 26.99 -11.73 2.20
C TYR A 351 26.64 -12.02 0.74
N ASN A 352 25.51 -12.68 0.52
CA ASN A 352 24.94 -12.97 -0.78
C ASN A 352 23.47 -12.61 -0.78
N VAL A 353 22.94 -12.20 -1.92
CA VAL A 353 21.50 -12.04 -2.16
C VAL A 353 20.95 -13.37 -2.65
N VAL A 354 19.91 -13.87 -1.99
CA VAL A 354 19.17 -15.03 -2.50
C VAL A 354 18.02 -14.59 -3.36
N THR A 355 17.83 -15.24 -4.51
CA THR A 355 16.79 -14.90 -5.49
C THR A 355 15.91 -16.12 -5.79
N TYR A 356 14.66 -15.86 -6.18
CA TYR A 356 13.74 -16.87 -6.72
C TYR A 356 13.11 -16.30 -8.00
N CYS A 357 13.12 -17.09 -9.08
CA CYS A 357 12.71 -16.64 -10.43
C CYS A 357 13.32 -15.28 -10.81
N GLY A 358 14.58 -15.05 -10.44
CA GLY A 358 15.32 -13.82 -10.70
C GLY A 358 14.97 -12.63 -9.82
N VAL A 359 14.06 -12.77 -8.86
CA VAL A 359 13.68 -11.68 -7.95
C VAL A 359 14.34 -11.88 -6.58
N PRO A 360 14.98 -10.84 -6.00
CA PRO A 360 15.56 -10.93 -4.67
C PRO A 360 14.53 -11.25 -3.57
N LEU A 361 14.91 -12.13 -2.65
CA LEU A 361 14.14 -12.48 -1.45
C LEU A 361 14.76 -11.90 -0.17
N GLY A 362 16.07 -11.65 -0.17
CA GLY A 362 16.80 -11.15 0.99
C GLY A 362 18.26 -11.57 0.99
N PHE A 363 18.89 -11.47 2.17
CA PHE A 363 20.32 -11.77 2.34
C PHE A 363 20.57 -13.03 3.16
N VAL A 364 21.66 -13.71 2.82
CA VAL A 364 22.32 -14.71 3.66
C VAL A 364 23.79 -14.34 3.85
N LYS A 365 24.41 -14.75 4.98
CA LYS A 365 25.88 -14.70 5.15
C LYS A 365 26.41 -16.14 5.08
N ASN A 366 27.07 -16.47 3.98
CA ASN A 366 27.71 -17.79 3.80
C ASN A 366 28.96 -17.89 4.67
N LEU A 367 29.00 -18.92 5.53
CA LEU A 367 30.14 -19.27 6.41
C LEU A 367 30.86 -20.55 5.97
N GLY A 368 30.59 -21.03 4.75
CA GLY A 368 31.12 -22.25 4.15
C GLY A 368 30.27 -23.48 4.48
N LYS A 369 30.22 -23.91 5.72
CA LYS A 369 29.43 -25.07 6.12
C LYS A 369 27.94 -24.84 6.26
N ARG A 370 27.54 -23.59 6.43
CA ARG A 370 26.15 -23.13 6.59
C ARG A 370 26.04 -21.66 6.26
N CYS A 371 24.82 -21.18 5.99
CA CYS A 371 24.50 -19.78 5.85
C CYS A 371 23.71 -19.26 7.05
N ASN A 372 24.10 -18.10 7.58
CA ASN A 372 23.23 -17.35 8.48
C ASN A 372 22.12 -16.69 7.63
N ASN A 373 20.89 -17.01 7.96
CA ASN A 373 19.71 -16.48 7.30
C ASN A 373 19.32 -15.12 7.90
N LEU A 374 19.31 -14.05 7.09
CA LEU A 374 18.99 -12.70 7.52
C LEU A 374 17.51 -12.35 7.35
N HIS A 375 16.66 -13.29 6.92
CA HIS A 375 15.22 -13.04 6.84
C HIS A 375 14.66 -12.59 8.21
N PRO A 376 13.83 -11.51 8.28
CA PRO A 376 13.32 -11.00 9.55
C PRO A 376 12.50 -12.04 10.31
N GLN A 377 12.75 -12.19 11.63
CA GLN A 377 12.04 -13.14 12.47
C GLN A 377 10.51 -12.94 12.45
N GLY A 378 10.07 -11.69 12.41
CA GLY A 378 8.64 -11.35 12.41
C GLY A 378 7.92 -11.66 11.09
N ARG A 379 8.66 -11.91 10.00
CA ARG A 379 8.10 -12.23 8.67
C ARG A 379 8.25 -13.69 8.29
N ARG A 380 8.82 -14.52 9.15
CA ARG A 380 9.05 -15.94 8.84
C ARG A 380 7.73 -16.67 8.60
N ILE A 381 7.73 -17.59 7.65
CA ILE A 381 6.65 -18.56 7.48
C ILE A 381 6.60 -19.45 8.72
N LEU A 382 5.40 -19.65 9.28
CA LEU A 382 5.20 -20.50 10.46
C LEU A 382 4.70 -21.92 10.09
N MET A 383 4.25 -22.10 8.85
CA MET A 383 3.81 -23.41 8.33
C MET A 383 5.03 -24.29 8.10
N ASP A 384 4.85 -25.61 8.33
CA ASP A 384 5.88 -26.58 7.98
C ASP A 384 6.11 -26.60 6.46
N VAL A 385 7.31 -26.22 6.04
CA VAL A 385 7.73 -26.16 4.63
C VAL A 385 8.48 -27.40 4.17
N ASN A 386 8.78 -28.33 5.07
CA ASN A 386 9.57 -29.53 4.77
C ASN A 386 8.72 -30.69 4.25
N ASN A 387 7.40 -30.67 4.53
CA ASN A 387 6.44 -31.72 4.19
C ASN A 387 5.43 -31.27 3.10
N LEU A 388 5.73 -30.24 2.32
CA LEU A 388 4.91 -29.83 1.19
C LEU A 388 5.02 -30.89 0.08
N LYS A 389 3.87 -31.50 -0.28
CA LYS A 389 3.75 -32.47 -1.38
C LYS A 389 3.49 -31.76 -2.70
#